data_033b2bb19ad2f4f27c5b2c1c67608183
#
_entry.id   033b2bb19ad2f4f27c5b2c1c67608183
#
_cell.length_a   1.000
_cell.length_b   1.000
_cell.length_c   1.000
_cell.angle_alpha   90.00
_cell.angle_beta   90.00
_cell.angle_gamma   90.00
#
_symmetry.space_group_name_H-M   'P 1'
#
loop_
_entity.id
_entity.type
_entity.pdbx_description
1 polymer ?
#
loop_
_entity_poly.entity_id
_entity_poly.type
_entity_poly.pdbx_seq_one_letter_code
_entity_poly.pdbx_strand_id
1 'polypeptide(L)'
;MPRTGWMDTPAQFMAGIYCHAAHAKDMEAVGMPNPRDWRVEDDDWKLPSNWQEIILDGLRERLERFRSLQIFMDTCVRCGACADKCHFFIGSGDPKNMPVLRAELLRSVYRKNFTRAGKIMGTMVGARGLTETVLKEWWYYFFQCTECRRCSLFCPYGIDTAEITIIARELLNLLGLNIDWIASPVAKCHHVGNHIGMEPQAMKESIDFLCDDIEEITGIRITPSFNRKGAEILFVTSSGDYYAEPGIFTCMGYLMLFHQLGLDYTWSTYAGEGGNFGLFTSHEIAKLLNAKIYAEAERLGVKYILGGECGHMWRVLNQYMDTMNGPPDFLETPVSPVTGTRFDHAASTKAIHICEFTADLLKHNRLAIDPGRNDHLNVTFHDSCNVARGMGMLDEPRYIIKKACNHFYEMPEETIRERTFCCGSGAGLHAGEDMELRMRGGFARANAVRHVRDRHQVNMLACICAIDRAAFPTLMEYWAPEVGVTGVHELLANAMIMDNEKERTLDIRGEELPGLDPEDDRSEEGEGS
;
A
#
# COMPACT_ATOMS: atom_id res chain seq x y z
N MET A 1 3.19 27.45 4.17
CA MET A 1 3.66 27.00 2.85
C MET A 1 3.38 28.08 1.83
N PRO A 2 4.31 28.43 0.95
CA PRO A 2 3.95 29.17 -0.23
C PRO A 2 2.98 28.29 -1.01
N ARG A 3 1.80 28.79 -1.33
CA ARG A 3 0.90 28.16 -2.30
C ARG A 3 1.62 28.28 -3.63
N THR A 4 2.17 27.17 -4.11
CA THR A 4 2.61 27.11 -5.49
C THR A 4 1.35 26.93 -6.32
N GLY A 5 1.15 27.71 -7.35
CA GLY A 5 -0.09 27.75 -8.15
C GLY A 5 -0.35 26.51 -9.02
N TRP A 6 0.43 25.44 -8.85
CA TRP A 6 0.40 24.28 -9.73
C TRP A 6 -0.91 23.49 -9.72
N MET A 7 -1.75 23.62 -8.67
CA MET A 7 -3.08 22.99 -8.60
C MET A 7 -4.24 23.98 -8.83
N ASP A 8 -3.98 25.17 -9.34
CA ASP A 8 -5.00 26.19 -9.50
C ASP A 8 -6.05 25.79 -10.55
N THR A 9 -5.67 25.01 -11.55
CA THR A 9 -6.58 24.50 -12.58
C THR A 9 -6.34 23.01 -12.86
N PRO A 10 -7.40 22.24 -13.23
CA PRO A 10 -7.24 20.87 -13.68
C PRO A 10 -6.24 20.70 -14.83
N ALA A 11 -6.23 21.62 -15.78
CA ALA A 11 -5.33 21.57 -16.93
C ALA A 11 -3.85 21.62 -16.54
N GLN A 12 -3.50 22.40 -15.52
CA GLN A 12 -2.10 22.48 -15.04
C GLN A 12 -1.64 21.16 -14.42
N PHE A 13 -2.51 20.51 -13.66
CA PHE A 13 -2.21 19.19 -13.09
C PHE A 13 -2.11 18.11 -14.16
N MET A 14 -3.05 18.12 -15.09
CA MET A 14 -3.17 17.10 -16.11
C MET A 14 -2.07 17.16 -17.18
N ALA A 15 -1.39 18.29 -17.34
CA ALA A 15 -0.35 18.48 -18.35
C ALA A 15 0.82 17.48 -18.24
N GLY A 16 1.12 16.99 -17.04
CA GLY A 16 2.14 15.95 -16.82
C GLY A 16 1.59 14.52 -16.75
N ILE A 17 0.28 14.31 -16.90
CA ILE A 17 -0.38 13.02 -16.68
C ILE A 17 -1.14 12.60 -17.94
N TYR A 18 -0.71 11.54 -18.58
CA TYR A 18 -1.35 11.01 -19.78
C TYR A 18 -1.21 9.50 -19.88
N CYS A 19 -2.11 8.87 -20.62
CA CYS A 19 -2.01 7.45 -20.93
C CYS A 19 -1.07 7.24 -22.12
N HIS A 20 -0.04 6.45 -21.95
CA HIS A 20 0.87 6.12 -23.03
C HIS A 20 0.29 5.07 -23.98
N ALA A 21 0.33 5.36 -25.26
CA ALA A 21 -0.02 4.39 -26.31
C ALA A 21 0.87 3.14 -26.30
N ALA A 22 2.07 3.25 -25.73
CA ALA A 22 3.00 2.12 -25.56
C ALA A 22 2.43 0.96 -24.74
N HIS A 23 1.48 1.23 -23.84
CA HIS A 23 0.83 0.21 -23.01
C HIS A 23 -0.47 -0.35 -23.59
N ALA A 24 -0.87 0.07 -24.78
CA ALA A 24 -2.13 -0.36 -25.39
C ALA A 24 -2.27 -1.90 -25.47
N LYS A 25 -1.23 -2.59 -25.91
CA LYS A 25 -1.22 -4.05 -26.00
C LYS A 25 -1.31 -4.74 -24.64
N ASP A 26 -0.67 -4.15 -23.64
CA ASP A 26 -0.65 -4.68 -22.28
C ASP A 26 -2.02 -4.55 -21.63
N MET A 27 -2.71 -3.44 -21.88
CA MET A 27 -4.06 -3.22 -21.36
C MET A 27 -5.09 -4.16 -22.02
N GLU A 28 -4.98 -4.45 -23.31
CA GLU A 28 -5.80 -5.46 -23.98
C GLU A 28 -5.64 -6.84 -23.34
N ALA A 29 -4.43 -7.23 -22.99
CA ALA A 29 -4.15 -8.53 -22.37
C ALA A 29 -4.84 -8.70 -21.01
N VAL A 30 -5.12 -7.61 -20.29
CA VAL A 30 -5.90 -7.64 -19.04
C VAL A 30 -7.39 -7.35 -19.23
N GLY A 31 -7.87 -7.34 -20.47
CA GLY A 31 -9.29 -7.14 -20.79
C GLY A 31 -9.78 -5.70 -20.62
N MET A 32 -8.89 -4.73 -20.60
CA MET A 32 -9.23 -3.31 -20.56
C MET A 32 -9.19 -2.69 -21.95
N PRO A 33 -9.98 -1.61 -22.20
CA PRO A 33 -9.83 -0.81 -23.42
C PRO A 33 -8.39 -0.28 -23.52
N ASN A 34 -7.82 -0.32 -24.72
CA ASN A 34 -6.53 0.29 -24.95
C ASN A 34 -6.55 1.76 -24.58
N PRO A 35 -5.50 2.27 -23.91
CA PRO A 35 -5.34 3.69 -23.69
C PRO A 35 -5.40 4.42 -25.02
N ARG A 36 -6.09 5.55 -25.05
CA ARG A 36 -6.11 6.43 -26.22
C ARG A 36 -5.02 7.48 -26.07
N ASP A 37 -4.58 8.03 -27.18
CA ASP A 37 -3.62 9.15 -27.16
C ASP A 37 -4.34 10.41 -26.64
N TRP A 38 -4.34 10.55 -25.32
CA TRP A 38 -4.94 11.66 -24.60
C TRP A 38 -3.87 12.67 -24.29
N ARG A 39 -3.88 13.78 -24.99
CA ARG A 39 -3.05 14.93 -24.68
C ARG A 39 -3.92 16.02 -24.09
N VAL A 40 -3.72 16.24 -22.82
CA VAL A 40 -4.45 17.28 -22.09
C VAL A 40 -4.02 18.67 -22.52
N GLU A 41 -2.77 18.80 -22.97
CA GLU A 41 -2.20 20.03 -23.47
C GLU A 41 -3.02 20.66 -24.62
N ASP A 42 -3.62 19.80 -25.44
CA ASP A 42 -4.43 20.24 -26.57
C ASP A 42 -5.89 20.53 -26.20
N ASP A 43 -6.29 20.29 -24.94
CA ASP A 43 -7.66 20.38 -24.40
C ASP A 43 -8.72 19.60 -25.23
N ASP A 44 -8.26 18.69 -26.07
CA ASP A 44 -9.07 17.93 -27.04
C ASP A 44 -8.99 16.43 -26.73
N TRP A 45 -9.93 15.99 -25.91
CA TRP A 45 -10.08 14.57 -25.62
C TRP A 45 -10.84 13.88 -26.75
N LYS A 46 -10.17 13.08 -27.55
CA LYS A 46 -10.75 12.30 -28.66
C LYS A 46 -11.67 11.20 -28.17
N LEU A 47 -12.79 11.59 -27.59
CA LEU A 47 -13.80 10.68 -27.06
C LEU A 47 -14.56 9.98 -28.21
N PRO A 48 -15.00 8.71 -28.00
CA PRO A 48 -15.95 8.08 -28.92
C PRO A 48 -17.21 8.92 -29.03
N SER A 49 -17.87 8.92 -30.17
CA SER A 49 -19.09 9.70 -30.38
C SER A 49 -20.22 9.39 -29.39
N ASN A 50 -20.25 8.18 -28.85
CA ASN A 50 -21.22 7.69 -27.86
C ASN A 50 -20.65 7.59 -26.42
N TRP A 51 -19.60 8.34 -26.09
CA TRP A 51 -18.92 8.25 -24.81
C TRP A 51 -19.83 8.47 -23.60
N GLN A 52 -20.83 9.33 -23.71
CA GLN A 52 -21.80 9.59 -22.64
C GLN A 52 -22.68 8.36 -22.39
N GLU A 53 -23.09 7.66 -23.43
CA GLU A 53 -23.86 6.42 -23.34
C GLU A 53 -23.02 5.33 -22.65
N ILE A 54 -21.76 5.16 -23.06
CA ILE A 54 -20.83 4.21 -22.42
C ILE A 54 -20.74 4.46 -20.92
N ILE A 55 -20.54 5.70 -20.49
CA ILE A 55 -20.47 6.06 -19.07
C ILE A 55 -21.79 5.81 -18.34
N LEU A 56 -22.92 6.21 -18.93
CA LEU A 56 -24.21 6.08 -18.26
C LEU A 56 -24.69 4.63 -18.18
N ASP A 57 -24.40 3.82 -19.18
CA ASP A 57 -24.69 2.39 -19.16
C ASP A 57 -23.77 1.65 -18.17
N GLY A 58 -22.49 2.01 -18.18
CA GLY A 58 -21.55 1.52 -17.18
C GLY A 58 -21.96 1.88 -15.74
N LEU A 59 -22.46 3.09 -15.52
CA LEU A 59 -22.95 3.49 -14.19
C LEU A 59 -24.23 2.73 -13.82
N ARG A 60 -25.14 2.49 -14.77
CA ARG A 60 -26.35 1.69 -14.56
C ARG A 60 -26.01 0.27 -14.12
N GLU A 61 -25.13 -0.39 -14.86
CA GLU A 61 -24.68 -1.74 -14.53
C GLU A 61 -24.10 -1.81 -13.11
N ARG A 62 -23.28 -0.84 -12.71
CA ARG A 62 -22.68 -0.82 -11.37
C ARG A 62 -23.69 -0.53 -10.27
N LEU A 63 -24.69 0.30 -10.53
CA LEU A 63 -25.80 0.52 -9.59
C LEU A 63 -26.65 -0.75 -9.38
N GLU A 64 -26.83 -1.57 -10.42
CA GLU A 64 -27.52 -2.85 -10.34
C GLU A 64 -26.66 -3.91 -9.62
N ARG A 65 -25.38 -3.94 -9.88
CA ARG A 65 -24.43 -4.91 -9.31
C ARG A 65 -24.06 -4.61 -7.86
N PHE A 66 -23.81 -3.33 -7.53
CA PHE A 66 -23.36 -2.88 -6.20
C PHE A 66 -24.44 -2.06 -5.51
N ARG A 67 -25.27 -2.71 -4.70
CA ARG A 67 -26.33 -2.00 -3.95
C ARG A 67 -25.80 -0.95 -3.00
N SER A 68 -24.61 -1.16 -2.43
CA SER A 68 -23.90 -0.17 -1.61
C SER A 68 -23.70 1.16 -2.34
N LEU A 69 -23.36 1.12 -3.62
CA LEU A 69 -23.18 2.33 -4.43
C LEU A 69 -24.45 3.19 -4.47
N GLN A 70 -25.60 2.57 -4.70
CA GLN A 70 -26.87 3.30 -4.71
C GLN A 70 -27.16 3.95 -3.34
N ILE A 71 -26.92 3.23 -2.25
CA ILE A 71 -27.07 3.74 -0.89
C ILE A 71 -26.15 4.94 -0.68
N PHE A 72 -24.88 4.85 -1.09
CA PHE A 72 -23.92 5.96 -0.97
C PHE A 72 -24.31 7.19 -1.80
N MET A 73 -24.94 6.97 -2.97
CA MET A 73 -25.45 8.08 -3.79
C MET A 73 -26.65 8.79 -3.15
N ASP A 74 -27.55 8.05 -2.51
CA ASP A 74 -28.83 8.57 -2.02
C ASP A 74 -28.74 9.08 -0.56
N THR A 75 -27.92 8.50 0.29
CA THR A 75 -27.93 8.75 1.75
C THR A 75 -27.16 10.00 2.16
N CYS A 76 -26.26 10.54 1.32
CA CYS A 76 -25.41 11.66 1.69
C CYS A 76 -26.20 12.97 1.91
N VAL A 77 -26.29 13.41 3.15
CA VAL A 77 -26.95 14.66 3.55
C VAL A 77 -26.01 15.89 3.51
N ARG A 78 -24.79 15.74 3.04
CA ARG A 78 -23.76 16.81 2.96
C ARG A 78 -23.45 17.48 4.30
N CYS A 79 -23.45 16.71 5.39
CA CYS A 79 -23.20 17.23 6.75
C CYS A 79 -21.79 17.78 6.97
N GLY A 80 -20.83 17.46 6.06
CA GLY A 80 -19.45 17.96 6.15
C GLY A 80 -18.52 17.21 7.12
N ALA A 81 -18.99 16.20 7.86
CA ALA A 81 -18.18 15.47 8.85
C ALA A 81 -16.89 14.84 8.27
N CYS A 82 -16.84 14.59 6.98
CA CYS A 82 -15.68 14.05 6.28
C CYS A 82 -14.72 15.13 5.73
N ALA A 83 -15.10 16.42 5.74
CA ALA A 83 -14.39 17.48 5.02
C ALA A 83 -12.92 17.60 5.47
N ASP A 84 -12.70 17.83 6.76
CA ASP A 84 -11.39 18.00 7.39
C ASP A 84 -10.64 16.67 7.67
N LYS A 85 -11.17 15.55 7.18
CA LYS A 85 -10.56 14.23 7.36
C LYS A 85 -9.70 13.81 6.17
N CYS A 86 -9.84 14.48 5.03
CA CYS A 86 -9.05 14.19 3.85
C CYS A 86 -7.68 14.87 3.91
N HIS A 87 -6.62 14.07 3.85
CA HIS A 87 -5.24 14.55 3.85
C HIS A 87 -4.93 15.45 2.64
N PHE A 88 -5.52 15.18 1.46
CA PHE A 88 -5.35 16.06 0.29
C PHE A 88 -6.06 17.40 0.46
N PHE A 89 -7.23 17.42 1.07
CA PHE A 89 -7.87 18.70 1.39
C PHE A 89 -7.04 19.51 2.40
N ILE A 90 -6.52 18.83 3.44
CA ILE A 90 -5.65 19.48 4.44
C ILE A 90 -4.39 20.05 3.77
N GLY A 91 -3.76 19.31 2.88
CA GLY A 91 -2.51 19.72 2.23
C GLY A 91 -2.68 20.71 1.09
N SER A 92 -3.79 20.64 0.32
CA SER A 92 -4.02 21.49 -0.85
C SER A 92 -4.87 22.72 -0.57
N GLY A 93 -5.80 22.64 0.36
CA GLY A 93 -6.84 23.64 0.58
C GLY A 93 -7.89 23.70 -0.53
N ASP A 94 -7.86 22.80 -1.52
CA ASP A 94 -8.85 22.74 -2.60
C ASP A 94 -10.16 22.13 -2.10
N PRO A 95 -11.29 22.89 -2.10
CA PRO A 95 -12.58 22.38 -1.64
C PRO A 95 -13.05 21.10 -2.35
N LYS A 96 -12.72 20.90 -3.63
CA LYS A 96 -13.10 19.68 -4.36
C LYS A 96 -12.35 18.43 -3.90
N ASN A 97 -11.29 18.58 -3.15
CA ASN A 97 -10.63 17.50 -2.42
C ASN A 97 -11.36 17.10 -1.13
N MET A 98 -12.35 17.87 -0.66
CA MET A 98 -13.23 17.37 0.40
C MET A 98 -13.98 16.12 -0.09
N PRO A 99 -14.00 15.03 0.67
CA PRO A 99 -14.64 13.77 0.23
C PRO A 99 -16.10 13.94 -0.20
N VAL A 100 -16.85 14.78 0.50
CA VAL A 100 -18.24 15.07 0.14
C VAL A 100 -18.36 15.74 -1.22
N LEU A 101 -17.47 16.68 -1.56
CA LEU A 101 -17.49 17.40 -2.84
C LEU A 101 -16.90 16.56 -3.97
N ARG A 102 -15.88 15.75 -3.70
CA ARG A 102 -15.37 14.77 -4.66
C ARG A 102 -16.45 13.76 -5.06
N ALA A 103 -17.13 13.16 -4.08
CA ALA A 103 -18.24 12.25 -4.35
C ALA A 103 -19.41 12.93 -5.06
N GLU A 104 -19.59 14.24 -4.86
CA GLU A 104 -20.64 15.02 -5.54
C GLU A 104 -20.42 15.13 -7.05
N LEU A 105 -19.18 15.03 -7.52
CA LEU A 105 -18.89 14.99 -8.96
C LEU A 105 -19.65 13.85 -9.66
N LEU A 106 -19.58 12.62 -9.11
CA LEU A 106 -20.32 11.48 -9.62
C LEU A 106 -21.82 11.58 -9.26
N ARG A 107 -22.12 11.96 -8.02
CA ARG A 107 -23.51 12.02 -7.51
C ARG A 107 -24.38 13.01 -8.27
N SER A 108 -23.83 14.13 -8.72
CA SER A 108 -24.59 15.11 -9.51
C SER A 108 -25.06 14.56 -10.87
N VAL A 109 -24.20 13.75 -11.52
CA VAL A 109 -24.54 13.04 -12.77
C VAL A 109 -25.53 11.90 -12.51
N TYR A 110 -25.34 11.15 -11.42
CA TYR A 110 -26.29 10.14 -10.96
C TYR A 110 -27.69 10.76 -10.77
N ARG A 111 -27.81 11.87 -10.04
CA ARG A 111 -29.12 12.54 -9.86
C ARG A 111 -29.75 12.91 -11.17
N LYS A 112 -29.00 13.48 -12.11
CA LYS A 112 -29.54 13.91 -13.40
C LYS A 112 -30.14 12.76 -14.21
N ASN A 113 -29.51 11.59 -14.18
CA ASN A 113 -29.85 10.51 -15.09
C ASN A 113 -30.67 9.38 -14.42
N PHE A 114 -30.58 9.20 -13.11
CA PHE A 114 -31.16 8.04 -12.41
C PHE A 114 -32.26 8.39 -11.39
N THR A 115 -32.41 9.68 -11.02
CA THR A 115 -33.49 10.09 -10.09
C THR A 115 -34.58 10.90 -10.77
N ARG A 116 -35.82 10.75 -10.30
CA ARG A 116 -36.96 11.53 -10.83
C ARG A 116 -36.80 13.02 -10.56
N ALA A 117 -36.39 13.38 -9.31
CA ALA A 117 -36.16 14.76 -8.93
C ALA A 117 -35.07 15.42 -9.80
N GLY A 118 -33.96 14.74 -10.04
CA GLY A 118 -32.86 15.27 -10.87
C GLY A 118 -33.23 15.46 -12.33
N LYS A 119 -34.07 14.57 -12.89
CA LYS A 119 -34.58 14.70 -14.26
C LYS A 119 -35.50 15.92 -14.44
N ILE A 120 -36.37 16.19 -13.47
CA ILE A 120 -37.38 17.24 -13.51
C ILE A 120 -36.81 18.58 -13.06
N MET A 121 -36.17 18.62 -11.89
CA MET A 121 -35.74 19.86 -11.22
C MET A 121 -34.31 20.29 -11.59
N GLY A 122 -33.52 19.41 -12.18
CA GLY A 122 -32.19 19.73 -12.68
C GLY A 122 -31.25 20.32 -11.61
N THR A 123 -30.66 21.47 -11.91
CA THR A 123 -29.69 22.15 -11.02
C THR A 123 -30.26 22.57 -9.67
N MET A 124 -31.56 22.75 -9.53
CA MET A 124 -32.21 23.06 -8.23
C MET A 124 -31.98 21.98 -7.17
N VAL A 125 -31.80 20.74 -7.59
CA VAL A 125 -31.45 19.60 -6.70
C VAL A 125 -30.00 19.18 -6.86
N GLY A 126 -29.16 20.01 -7.48
CA GLY A 126 -27.73 19.75 -7.69
C GLY A 126 -27.45 18.68 -8.76
N ALA A 127 -28.38 18.45 -9.69
CA ALA A 127 -28.14 17.55 -10.81
C ALA A 127 -27.36 18.27 -11.94
N ARG A 128 -26.32 17.60 -12.48
CA ARG A 128 -25.49 18.10 -13.59
C ARG A 128 -25.55 17.14 -14.77
N GLY A 129 -25.60 17.67 -15.97
CA GLY A 129 -25.40 16.87 -17.18
C GLY A 129 -23.99 16.36 -17.28
N LEU A 130 -23.80 15.18 -17.87
CA LEU A 130 -22.49 14.64 -18.18
C LEU A 130 -21.94 15.35 -19.41
N THR A 131 -20.99 16.24 -19.19
CA THR A 131 -20.27 17.00 -20.23
C THR A 131 -18.79 16.64 -20.18
N GLU A 132 -18.04 16.98 -21.20
CA GLU A 132 -16.59 16.76 -21.24
C GLU A 132 -15.89 17.48 -20.09
N THR A 133 -16.30 18.70 -19.75
CA THR A 133 -15.79 19.43 -18.58
C THR A 133 -16.01 18.63 -17.28
N VAL A 134 -17.19 18.00 -17.12
CA VAL A 134 -17.47 17.16 -15.95
C VAL A 134 -16.59 15.91 -15.95
N LEU A 135 -16.36 15.31 -17.12
CA LEU A 135 -15.50 14.16 -17.27
C LEU A 135 -14.02 14.49 -16.93
N LYS A 136 -13.53 15.66 -17.36
CA LYS A 136 -12.21 16.19 -16.99
C LYS A 136 -12.11 16.43 -15.47
N GLU A 137 -13.14 16.98 -14.84
CA GLU A 137 -13.19 17.10 -13.37
C GLU A 137 -13.12 15.74 -12.68
N TRP A 138 -13.82 14.72 -13.20
CA TRP A 138 -13.74 13.36 -12.64
C TRP A 138 -12.32 12.83 -12.71
N TRP A 139 -11.70 12.89 -13.87
CA TRP A 139 -10.34 12.41 -14.07
C TRP A 139 -9.36 13.11 -13.12
N TYR A 140 -9.43 14.43 -13.03
CA TYR A 140 -8.56 15.21 -12.17
C TYR A 140 -8.72 14.89 -10.68
N TYR A 141 -9.94 14.86 -10.17
CA TYR A 141 -10.16 14.72 -8.73
C TYR A 141 -10.24 13.27 -8.23
N PHE A 142 -10.75 12.34 -9.02
CA PHE A 142 -10.81 10.96 -8.57
C PHE A 142 -9.43 10.30 -8.54
N PHE A 143 -8.51 10.64 -9.44
CA PHE A 143 -7.14 10.14 -9.39
C PHE A 143 -6.29 10.77 -8.27
N GLN A 144 -6.72 11.86 -7.62
CA GLN A 144 -6.09 12.38 -6.42
C GLN A 144 -6.49 11.62 -5.14
N CYS A 145 -7.47 10.74 -5.16
CA CYS A 145 -7.88 9.97 -4.00
C CYS A 145 -6.96 8.76 -3.80
N THR A 146 -6.36 8.63 -2.63
CA THR A 146 -5.54 7.46 -2.25
C THR A 146 -6.34 6.29 -1.70
N GLU A 147 -7.66 6.37 -1.72
CA GLU A 147 -8.57 5.32 -1.21
C GLU A 147 -8.31 4.90 0.25
N CYS A 148 -7.73 5.79 1.05
CA CYS A 148 -7.36 5.52 2.43
C CYS A 148 -8.54 5.35 3.40
N ARG A 149 -9.77 5.67 3.00
CA ARG A 149 -11.03 5.53 3.77
C ARG A 149 -11.10 6.26 5.11
N ARG A 150 -10.21 7.21 5.39
CA ARG A 150 -10.29 8.00 6.62
C ARG A 150 -11.62 8.79 6.69
N CYS A 151 -12.06 9.33 5.57
CA CYS A 151 -13.35 10.02 5.46
C CYS A 151 -14.54 9.08 5.73
N SER A 152 -14.45 7.81 5.36
CA SER A 152 -15.50 6.81 5.59
C SER A 152 -15.63 6.47 7.07
N LEU A 153 -14.51 6.38 7.80
CA LEU A 153 -14.49 6.15 9.25
C LEU A 153 -15.27 7.22 10.02
N PHE A 154 -15.15 8.48 9.59
CA PHE A 154 -15.81 9.62 10.25
C PHE A 154 -17.19 9.94 9.66
N CYS A 155 -17.67 9.17 8.69
CA CYS A 155 -18.99 9.37 8.12
C CYS A 155 -20.08 8.77 9.02
N PRO A 156 -21.01 9.57 9.60
CA PRO A 156 -22.06 9.05 10.47
C PRO A 156 -23.07 8.16 9.74
N TYR A 157 -23.03 8.16 8.40
CA TYR A 157 -23.91 7.36 7.54
C TYR A 157 -23.19 6.16 6.89
N GLY A 158 -21.93 5.91 7.24
CA GLY A 158 -21.17 4.77 6.73
C GLY A 158 -20.84 4.83 5.23
N ILE A 159 -20.83 6.02 4.62
CA ILE A 159 -20.55 6.17 3.18
C ILE A 159 -19.07 5.90 2.90
N ASP A 160 -18.77 4.92 2.04
CA ASP A 160 -17.42 4.69 1.54
C ASP A 160 -17.11 5.53 0.30
N THR A 161 -16.41 6.64 0.51
CA THR A 161 -15.99 7.53 -0.57
C THR A 161 -14.90 6.89 -1.46
N ALA A 162 -14.13 5.93 -0.95
CA ALA A 162 -13.17 5.20 -1.76
C ALA A 162 -13.87 4.29 -2.77
N GLU A 163 -14.96 3.63 -2.39
CA GLU A 163 -15.80 2.85 -3.30
C GLU A 163 -16.36 3.72 -4.43
N ILE A 164 -16.86 4.91 -4.10
CA ILE A 164 -17.31 5.88 -5.11
C ILE A 164 -16.17 6.26 -6.06
N THR A 165 -14.94 6.40 -5.55
CA THR A 165 -13.75 6.71 -6.35
C THR A 165 -13.38 5.56 -7.28
N ILE A 166 -13.36 4.32 -6.79
CA ILE A 166 -13.09 3.13 -7.60
C ILE A 166 -14.08 3.04 -8.76
N ILE A 167 -15.37 3.17 -8.48
CA ILE A 167 -16.42 3.15 -9.51
C ILE A 167 -16.22 4.27 -10.54
N ALA A 168 -15.89 5.48 -10.11
CA ALA A 168 -15.63 6.58 -11.02
C ALA A 168 -14.41 6.30 -11.93
N ARG A 169 -13.35 5.71 -11.39
CA ARG A 169 -12.17 5.26 -12.16
C ARG A 169 -12.53 4.14 -13.13
N GLU A 170 -13.34 3.17 -12.72
CA GLU A 170 -13.86 2.13 -13.60
C GLU A 170 -14.61 2.72 -14.81
N LEU A 171 -15.46 3.73 -14.58
CA LEU A 171 -16.19 4.40 -15.64
C LEU A 171 -15.24 5.14 -16.60
N LEU A 172 -14.21 5.81 -16.07
CA LEU A 172 -13.17 6.43 -16.88
C LEU A 172 -12.40 5.39 -17.72
N ASN A 173 -12.08 4.24 -17.13
CA ASN A 173 -11.40 3.14 -17.83
C ASN A 173 -12.23 2.57 -19.00
N LEU A 174 -13.58 2.62 -18.95
CA LEU A 174 -14.41 2.21 -20.09
C LEU A 174 -14.17 3.07 -21.35
N LEU A 175 -13.65 4.28 -21.17
CA LEU A 175 -13.25 5.17 -22.26
C LEU A 175 -11.76 5.10 -22.59
N GLY A 176 -10.98 4.29 -21.87
CA GLY A 176 -9.52 4.27 -21.93
C GLY A 176 -8.85 5.45 -21.20
N LEU A 177 -9.61 6.20 -20.39
CA LEU A 177 -9.10 7.28 -19.56
C LEU A 177 -8.47 6.72 -18.28
N ASN A 178 -7.19 6.43 -18.36
CA ASN A 178 -6.38 5.95 -17.25
C ASN A 178 -5.10 6.78 -17.15
N ILE A 179 -4.28 6.51 -16.16
CA ILE A 179 -2.98 7.13 -15.97
C ILE A 179 -1.89 6.07 -16.07
N ASP A 180 -0.76 6.43 -16.67
CA ASP A 180 0.30 5.49 -17.03
C ASP A 180 0.86 4.73 -15.83
N TRP A 181 1.14 5.42 -14.73
CA TRP A 181 1.67 4.79 -13.52
C TRP A 181 0.70 3.85 -12.77
N ILE A 182 -0.56 3.73 -13.23
CA ILE A 182 -1.49 2.68 -12.78
C ILE A 182 -1.61 1.59 -13.84
N ALA A 183 -1.73 1.96 -15.09
CA ALA A 183 -1.90 1.03 -16.21
C ALA A 183 -0.68 0.11 -16.38
N SER A 184 0.52 0.68 -16.37
CA SER A 184 1.77 -0.06 -16.53
C SER A 184 1.99 -1.12 -15.44
N PRO A 185 1.88 -0.81 -14.13
CA PRO A 185 1.92 -1.84 -13.07
C PRO A 185 0.88 -2.94 -13.22
N VAL A 186 -0.36 -2.62 -13.65
CA VAL A 186 -1.39 -3.63 -13.89
C VAL A 186 -0.95 -4.61 -14.97
N ALA A 187 -0.47 -4.09 -16.11
CA ALA A 187 0.01 -4.91 -17.22
C ALA A 187 1.20 -5.79 -16.81
N LYS A 188 2.18 -5.22 -16.10
CA LYS A 188 3.35 -5.94 -15.59
C LYS A 188 2.96 -7.04 -14.61
N CYS A 189 2.06 -6.78 -13.66
CA CYS A 189 1.52 -7.82 -12.77
C CYS A 189 0.84 -8.95 -13.55
N HIS A 190 0.12 -8.61 -14.63
CA HIS A 190 -0.50 -9.62 -15.49
C HIS A 190 0.53 -10.45 -16.23
N HIS A 191 1.56 -9.86 -16.81
CA HIS A 191 2.55 -10.56 -17.65
C HIS A 191 3.57 -11.33 -16.81
N VAL A 192 4.20 -10.70 -15.83
CA VAL A 192 5.33 -11.28 -15.10
C VAL A 192 5.08 -11.51 -13.61
N GLY A 193 3.91 -11.11 -13.09
CA GLY A 193 3.52 -11.38 -11.71
C GLY A 193 4.03 -10.37 -10.67
N ASN A 194 4.62 -9.25 -11.10
CA ASN A 194 5.02 -8.15 -10.23
C ASN A 194 4.89 -6.80 -10.93
N HIS A 195 4.69 -5.72 -10.16
CA HIS A 195 4.38 -4.39 -10.69
C HIS A 195 5.59 -3.67 -11.34
N ILE A 196 6.80 -4.07 -10.98
CA ILE A 196 8.03 -3.52 -11.56
C ILE A 196 8.26 -4.07 -12.97
N GLY A 197 7.76 -5.28 -13.25
CA GLY A 197 7.99 -5.99 -14.50
C GLY A 197 9.31 -6.76 -14.48
N MET A 198 9.76 -7.17 -13.30
CA MET A 198 11.00 -7.92 -13.12
C MET A 198 10.81 -9.37 -13.56
N GLU A 199 11.62 -9.80 -14.50
CA GLU A 199 11.62 -11.17 -15.00
C GLU A 199 12.05 -12.18 -13.92
N PRO A 200 11.62 -13.45 -14.00
CA PRO A 200 11.88 -14.45 -12.96
C PRO A 200 13.35 -14.62 -12.58
N GLN A 201 14.25 -14.53 -13.54
CA GLN A 201 15.68 -14.66 -13.28
C GLN A 201 16.22 -13.44 -12.53
N ALA A 202 15.85 -12.23 -12.94
CA ALA A 202 16.25 -11.00 -12.28
C ALA A 202 15.71 -10.91 -10.83
N MET A 203 14.49 -11.41 -10.59
CA MET A 203 13.94 -11.51 -9.23
C MET A 203 14.81 -12.40 -8.33
N LYS A 204 15.24 -13.56 -8.85
CA LYS A 204 16.11 -14.47 -8.09
C LYS A 204 17.45 -13.85 -7.78
N GLU A 205 18.08 -13.25 -8.78
CA GLU A 205 19.38 -12.57 -8.64
C GLU A 205 19.28 -11.41 -7.62
N SER A 206 18.23 -10.61 -7.67
CA SER A 206 17.99 -9.54 -6.69
C SER A 206 17.91 -10.08 -5.26
N ILE A 207 17.19 -11.19 -5.06
CA ILE A 207 17.06 -11.80 -3.73
C ILE A 207 18.37 -12.51 -3.31
N ASP A 208 19.13 -13.09 -4.24
CA ASP A 208 20.43 -13.69 -3.94
C ASP A 208 21.43 -12.62 -3.47
N PHE A 209 21.41 -11.41 -4.03
CA PHE A 209 22.20 -10.28 -3.53
C PHE A 209 21.88 -9.97 -2.06
N LEU A 210 20.61 -9.95 -1.68
CA LEU A 210 20.22 -9.74 -0.29
C LEU A 210 20.73 -10.86 0.63
N CYS A 211 20.83 -12.08 0.12
CA CYS A 211 21.41 -13.21 0.85
C CYS A 211 22.94 -13.08 1.00
N ASP A 212 23.62 -12.50 0.02
CA ASP A 212 25.06 -12.19 0.13
C ASP A 212 25.30 -11.12 1.21
N ASP A 213 24.50 -10.06 1.24
CA ASP A 213 24.57 -9.03 2.28
C ASP A 213 24.29 -9.61 3.68
N ILE A 214 23.29 -10.51 3.82
CA ILE A 214 23.01 -11.19 5.08
C ILE A 214 24.22 -12.04 5.50
N GLU A 215 24.84 -12.77 4.57
CA GLU A 215 26.04 -13.58 4.87
C GLU A 215 27.22 -12.70 5.31
N GLU A 216 27.41 -11.53 4.69
CA GLU A 216 28.43 -10.58 5.09
C GLU A 216 28.19 -10.08 6.52
N ILE A 217 26.96 -9.76 6.89
CA ILE A 217 26.60 -9.21 8.21
C ILE A 217 26.62 -10.30 9.31
N THR A 218 26.05 -11.48 9.03
CA THR A 218 25.78 -12.52 10.03
C THR A 218 26.74 -13.71 9.99
N GLY A 219 27.45 -13.91 8.88
CA GLY A 219 28.20 -15.13 8.60
C GLY A 219 27.34 -16.33 8.18
N ILE A 220 26.04 -16.12 7.98
CA ILE A 220 25.07 -17.19 7.67
C ILE A 220 24.61 -17.07 6.23
N ARG A 221 24.92 -18.10 5.41
CA ARG A 221 24.40 -18.19 4.04
C ARG A 221 22.97 -18.68 4.04
N ILE A 222 22.04 -17.87 3.48
CA ILE A 222 20.63 -18.22 3.29
C ILE A 222 20.40 -18.61 1.84
N THR A 223 19.60 -19.66 1.62
CA THR A 223 19.19 -20.08 0.28
C THR A 223 17.67 -19.99 0.16
N PRO A 224 17.13 -18.98 -0.54
CA PRO A 224 15.70 -18.82 -0.70
C PRO A 224 15.09 -19.90 -1.61
N SER A 225 13.82 -20.22 -1.40
CA SER A 225 13.09 -21.24 -2.15
C SER A 225 12.14 -20.61 -3.17
N PHE A 226 12.29 -20.98 -4.45
CA PHE A 226 11.45 -20.45 -5.54
C PHE A 226 10.71 -21.57 -6.27
N ASN A 227 9.42 -21.37 -6.53
CA ASN A 227 8.55 -22.24 -7.34
C ASN A 227 8.57 -23.71 -6.92
N ARG A 228 8.88 -24.00 -5.65
CA ARG A 228 8.99 -25.37 -5.13
C ARG A 228 7.61 -25.95 -4.85
N LYS A 229 7.30 -27.05 -5.51
CA LYS A 229 6.05 -27.80 -5.28
C LYS A 229 6.08 -28.52 -3.93
N GLY A 230 4.93 -28.54 -3.25
CA GLY A 230 4.75 -29.21 -1.97
C GLY A 230 5.37 -28.46 -0.78
N ALA A 231 5.76 -27.21 -0.96
CA ALA A 231 6.06 -26.32 0.17
C ALA A 231 4.81 -26.10 1.01
N GLU A 232 4.98 -25.90 2.31
CA GLU A 232 3.85 -25.63 3.20
C GLU A 232 3.24 -24.24 2.97
N ILE A 233 4.09 -23.23 2.73
CA ILE A 233 3.73 -21.82 2.69
C ILE A 233 4.07 -21.21 1.33
N LEU A 234 3.10 -20.51 0.71
CA LEU A 234 3.39 -19.55 -0.35
C LEU A 234 3.63 -18.17 0.28
N PHE A 235 4.85 -17.66 0.17
CA PHE A 235 5.15 -16.30 0.59
C PHE A 235 4.88 -15.31 -0.54
N VAL A 236 4.10 -14.26 -0.25
CA VAL A 236 3.70 -13.21 -1.19
C VAL A 236 4.05 -11.85 -0.59
N THR A 237 4.88 -11.08 -1.25
CA THR A 237 5.24 -9.72 -0.82
C THR A 237 5.34 -8.78 -2.01
N SER A 238 5.39 -7.47 -1.75
CA SER A 238 5.57 -6.46 -2.79
C SER A 238 6.96 -6.56 -3.42
N SER A 239 7.06 -6.41 -4.74
CA SER A 239 8.35 -6.36 -5.41
C SER A 239 9.20 -5.14 -4.98
N GLY A 240 8.59 -4.11 -4.41
CA GLY A 240 9.32 -3.03 -3.76
C GLY A 240 10.21 -3.50 -2.60
N ASP A 241 9.87 -4.62 -1.95
CA ASP A 241 10.63 -5.14 -0.82
C ASP A 241 11.95 -5.82 -1.24
N TYR A 242 12.08 -6.29 -2.47
CA TYR A 242 13.32 -6.90 -2.96
C TYR A 242 13.99 -6.15 -4.11
N TYR A 243 13.58 -4.88 -4.32
CA TYR A 243 14.07 -4.07 -5.43
C TYR A 243 14.59 -2.69 -5.00
N ALA A 244 13.99 -2.04 -4.01
CA ALA A 244 14.28 -0.65 -3.68
C ALA A 244 14.44 -0.42 -2.18
N GLU A 245 15.36 0.45 -1.80
CA GLU A 245 15.50 0.92 -0.43
C GLU A 245 14.30 1.77 0.01
N PRO A 246 13.90 1.69 1.29
CA PRO A 246 14.40 0.80 2.34
C PRO A 246 13.70 -0.57 2.39
N GLY A 247 12.92 -0.93 1.38
CA GLY A 247 12.19 -2.21 1.33
C GLY A 247 13.10 -3.44 1.42
N ILE A 248 14.28 -3.39 0.78
CA ILE A 248 15.25 -4.50 0.74
C ILE A 248 15.67 -4.96 2.16
N PHE A 249 15.85 -4.05 3.10
CA PHE A 249 16.20 -4.39 4.48
C PHE A 249 15.07 -5.13 5.21
N THR A 250 13.82 -4.79 4.88
CA THR A 250 12.66 -5.56 5.37
C THR A 250 12.63 -6.97 4.77
N CYS A 251 12.99 -7.11 3.50
CA CYS A 251 13.09 -8.41 2.83
C CYS A 251 14.19 -9.29 3.45
N MET A 252 15.36 -8.70 3.75
CA MET A 252 16.41 -9.39 4.49
C MET A 252 15.88 -9.89 5.83
N GLY A 253 15.07 -9.09 6.52
CA GLY A 253 14.41 -9.50 7.78
C GLY A 253 13.48 -10.71 7.60
N TYR A 254 12.74 -10.82 6.51
CA TYR A 254 11.94 -12.03 6.22
C TYR A 254 12.82 -13.25 5.99
N LEU A 255 13.89 -13.10 5.19
CA LEU A 255 14.82 -14.19 4.88
C LEU A 255 15.50 -14.73 6.13
N MET A 256 15.99 -13.82 6.98
CA MET A 256 16.60 -14.18 8.27
C MET A 256 15.60 -14.89 9.18
N LEU A 257 14.38 -14.39 9.30
CA LEU A 257 13.31 -15.00 10.09
C LEU A 257 12.98 -16.42 9.60
N PHE A 258 12.80 -16.58 8.29
CA PHE A 258 12.46 -17.89 7.71
C PHE A 258 13.58 -18.90 7.89
N HIS A 259 14.83 -18.47 7.74
CA HIS A 259 16.00 -19.31 7.99
C HIS A 259 16.08 -19.74 9.45
N GLN A 260 15.99 -18.79 10.39
CA GLN A 260 16.05 -19.04 11.82
C GLN A 260 15.02 -20.07 12.30
N LEU A 261 13.84 -20.06 11.67
CA LEU A 261 12.74 -20.96 12.01
C LEU A 261 12.73 -22.26 11.20
N GLY A 262 13.58 -22.39 10.20
CA GLY A 262 13.57 -23.53 9.27
C GLY A 262 12.23 -23.68 8.54
N LEU A 263 11.60 -22.56 8.15
CA LEU A 263 10.27 -22.59 7.54
C LEU A 263 10.26 -23.28 6.18
N ASP A 264 9.24 -24.10 5.96
CA ASP A 264 8.96 -24.73 4.69
C ASP A 264 8.13 -23.83 3.79
N TYR A 265 8.79 -22.91 3.09
CA TYR A 265 8.14 -21.91 2.24
C TYR A 265 8.66 -21.92 0.81
N THR A 266 7.93 -21.26 -0.07
CA THR A 266 8.39 -20.95 -1.42
C THR A 266 7.86 -19.58 -1.87
N TRP A 267 8.62 -18.87 -2.71
CA TRP A 267 8.12 -17.74 -3.49
C TRP A 267 7.69 -18.20 -4.89
N SER A 268 6.65 -17.56 -5.44
CA SER A 268 6.37 -17.67 -6.87
C SER A 268 7.04 -16.54 -7.63
N THR A 269 7.77 -16.87 -8.69
CA THR A 269 8.31 -15.88 -9.62
C THR A 269 7.29 -15.45 -10.68
N TYR A 270 6.05 -15.98 -10.64
CA TYR A 270 4.99 -15.74 -11.63
C TYR A 270 3.78 -15.00 -11.04
N ALA A 271 3.61 -15.04 -9.72
CA ALA A 271 2.54 -14.36 -9.01
C ALA A 271 3.01 -13.96 -7.61
N GLY A 272 4.05 -13.15 -7.55
CA GLY A 272 4.64 -12.66 -6.29
C GLY A 272 3.80 -11.59 -5.62
N GLU A 273 3.06 -10.81 -6.41
CA GLU A 273 2.11 -9.78 -5.95
C GLU A 273 1.05 -9.57 -7.04
N GLY A 274 0.08 -8.68 -6.84
CA GLY A 274 -0.73 -8.34 -8.01
C GLY A 274 -2.05 -7.64 -7.75
N GLY A 275 -2.98 -8.24 -7.09
CA GLY A 275 -4.36 -7.79 -7.04
C GLY A 275 -4.61 -6.36 -6.56
N ASN A 276 -3.71 -5.80 -5.79
CA ASN A 276 -3.79 -4.43 -5.25
C ASN A 276 -3.84 -3.36 -6.33
N PHE A 277 -3.06 -3.46 -7.40
CA PHE A 277 -3.09 -2.50 -8.51
C PHE A 277 -4.40 -2.55 -9.29
N GLY A 278 -5.03 -3.71 -9.37
CA GLY A 278 -6.35 -3.86 -9.96
C GLY A 278 -7.42 -3.00 -9.29
N LEU A 279 -7.40 -2.86 -7.97
CA LEU A 279 -8.36 -2.01 -7.24
C LEU A 279 -8.26 -0.53 -7.62
N PHE A 280 -7.10 -0.08 -8.11
CA PHE A 280 -6.93 1.32 -8.53
C PHE A 280 -7.54 1.60 -9.89
N THR A 281 -7.93 0.57 -10.61
CA THR A 281 -8.50 0.63 -11.97
C THR A 281 -9.92 0.09 -12.03
N SER A 282 -10.13 -1.18 -11.64
CA SER A 282 -11.44 -1.82 -11.60
C SER A 282 -11.45 -3.10 -10.77
N HIS A 283 -12.63 -3.47 -10.26
CA HIS A 283 -12.83 -4.73 -9.57
C HIS A 283 -12.58 -5.95 -10.46
N GLU A 284 -12.88 -5.86 -11.77
CA GLU A 284 -12.63 -6.96 -12.71
C GLU A 284 -11.12 -7.21 -12.90
N ILE A 285 -10.33 -6.15 -12.98
CA ILE A 285 -8.87 -6.25 -13.04
C ILE A 285 -8.32 -6.80 -11.72
N ALA A 286 -8.83 -6.34 -10.59
CA ALA A 286 -8.45 -6.89 -9.28
C ALA A 286 -8.72 -8.40 -9.22
N LYS A 287 -9.91 -8.83 -9.67
CA LYS A 287 -10.27 -10.25 -9.75
C LYS A 287 -9.31 -11.06 -10.62
N LEU A 288 -8.98 -10.55 -11.80
CA LEU A 288 -8.07 -11.20 -12.75
C LEU A 288 -6.67 -11.41 -12.13
N LEU A 289 -6.11 -10.37 -11.51
CA LEU A 289 -4.78 -10.43 -10.91
C LEU A 289 -4.76 -11.35 -9.67
N ASN A 290 -5.82 -11.32 -8.85
CA ASN A 290 -5.94 -12.19 -7.68
C ASN A 290 -6.05 -13.67 -8.06
N ALA A 291 -6.73 -13.97 -9.15
CA ALA A 291 -6.86 -15.35 -9.65
C ALA A 291 -5.49 -15.99 -9.92
N LYS A 292 -4.50 -15.21 -10.34
CA LYS A 292 -3.13 -15.72 -10.57
C LYS A 292 -2.46 -16.18 -9.28
N ILE A 293 -2.67 -15.49 -8.16
CA ILE A 293 -2.10 -15.88 -6.86
C ILE A 293 -2.70 -17.22 -6.41
N TYR A 294 -4.01 -17.40 -6.56
CA TYR A 294 -4.67 -18.68 -6.24
C TYR A 294 -4.23 -19.80 -7.18
N ALA A 295 -4.13 -19.52 -8.48
CA ALA A 295 -3.64 -20.53 -9.43
C ALA A 295 -2.20 -20.99 -9.13
N GLU A 296 -1.34 -20.07 -8.69
CA GLU A 296 0.01 -20.41 -8.27
C GLU A 296 0.03 -21.19 -6.95
N ALA A 297 -0.77 -20.81 -5.97
CA ALA A 297 -0.91 -21.55 -4.71
C ALA A 297 -1.36 -23.00 -4.96
N GLU A 298 -2.36 -23.20 -5.82
CA GLU A 298 -2.85 -24.53 -6.23
C GLU A 298 -1.78 -25.31 -7.02
N ARG A 299 -1.13 -24.66 -8.00
CA ARG A 299 -0.06 -25.30 -8.82
C ARG A 299 1.11 -25.77 -7.97
N LEU A 300 1.47 -25.00 -6.95
CA LEU A 300 2.56 -25.33 -6.04
C LEU A 300 2.13 -26.31 -4.94
N GLY A 301 0.83 -26.46 -4.68
CA GLY A 301 0.28 -27.37 -3.68
C GLY A 301 0.63 -26.95 -2.25
N VAL A 302 0.60 -25.65 -1.99
CA VAL A 302 0.86 -25.07 -0.65
C VAL A 302 -0.37 -25.20 0.23
N LYS A 303 -0.19 -25.14 1.54
CA LYS A 303 -1.29 -25.20 2.52
C LYS A 303 -1.98 -23.86 2.72
N TYR A 304 -1.20 -22.77 2.83
CA TYR A 304 -1.72 -21.42 3.03
C TYR A 304 -0.76 -20.35 2.48
N ILE A 305 -1.21 -19.10 2.51
CA ILE A 305 -0.45 -17.94 2.03
C ILE A 305 0.04 -17.12 3.21
N LEU A 306 1.31 -16.72 3.20
CA LEU A 306 1.92 -15.76 4.13
C LEU A 306 2.18 -14.46 3.39
N GLY A 307 1.56 -13.37 3.82
CA GLY A 307 1.71 -12.04 3.23
C GLY A 307 2.75 -11.20 3.95
N GLY A 308 3.66 -10.57 3.19
CA GLY A 308 4.66 -9.62 3.71
C GLY A 308 4.06 -8.24 4.04
N GLU A 309 4.92 -7.28 4.38
CA GLU A 309 4.54 -5.93 4.81
C GLU A 309 4.09 -5.03 3.64
N CYS A 310 2.93 -5.30 3.10
CA CYS A 310 2.28 -4.42 2.13
C CYS A 310 0.80 -4.26 2.43
N GLY A 311 0.38 -3.07 2.83
CA GLY A 311 -1.00 -2.82 3.27
C GLY A 311 -2.05 -3.05 2.19
N HIS A 312 -1.82 -2.61 0.96
CA HIS A 312 -2.74 -2.83 -0.15
C HIS A 312 -2.83 -4.32 -0.51
N MET A 313 -1.69 -4.99 -0.65
CA MET A 313 -1.64 -6.42 -0.93
C MET A 313 -2.34 -7.23 0.17
N TRP A 314 -2.06 -6.93 1.43
CA TRP A 314 -2.70 -7.59 2.55
C TRP A 314 -4.23 -7.42 2.55
N ARG A 315 -4.70 -6.20 2.25
CA ARG A 315 -6.13 -5.96 2.12
C ARG A 315 -6.77 -6.82 1.02
N VAL A 316 -6.08 -6.97 -0.10
CA VAL A 316 -6.54 -7.83 -1.19
C VAL A 316 -6.57 -9.28 -0.75
N LEU A 317 -5.48 -9.81 -0.19
CA LEU A 317 -5.38 -11.19 0.28
C LEU A 317 -6.42 -11.53 1.34
N ASN A 318 -6.70 -10.62 2.25
CA ASN A 318 -7.59 -10.87 3.38
C ASN A 318 -9.06 -10.55 3.08
N GLN A 319 -9.35 -9.48 2.31
CA GLN A 319 -10.72 -8.99 2.14
C GLN A 319 -11.33 -9.35 0.79
N TYR A 320 -10.55 -9.35 -0.29
CA TYR A 320 -11.11 -9.39 -1.64
C TYR A 320 -10.95 -10.74 -2.35
N MET A 321 -9.93 -11.54 -2.05
CA MET A 321 -9.66 -12.74 -2.82
C MET A 321 -10.81 -13.72 -2.82
N ASP A 322 -11.32 -14.11 -1.66
CA ASP A 322 -12.43 -15.04 -1.55
C ASP A 322 -13.73 -14.47 -2.14
N THR A 323 -13.97 -13.18 -1.91
CA THR A 323 -15.17 -12.50 -2.42
C THR A 323 -15.18 -12.43 -3.95
N MET A 324 -14.02 -12.23 -4.57
CA MET A 324 -13.90 -12.07 -6.02
C MET A 324 -13.72 -13.39 -6.76
N ASN A 325 -12.97 -14.34 -6.19
CA ASN A 325 -12.53 -15.55 -6.87
C ASN A 325 -13.13 -16.85 -6.31
N GLY A 326 -13.96 -16.74 -5.26
CA GLY A 326 -14.51 -17.86 -4.54
C GLY A 326 -13.58 -18.41 -3.45
N PRO A 327 -14.13 -19.22 -2.52
CA PRO A 327 -13.34 -19.78 -1.44
C PRO A 327 -12.28 -20.73 -1.99
N PRO A 328 -11.02 -20.65 -1.51
CA PRO A 328 -9.95 -21.53 -1.94
C PRO A 328 -9.96 -22.84 -1.15
N ASP A 329 -10.88 -23.76 -1.51
CA ASP A 329 -11.07 -25.03 -0.81
C ASP A 329 -9.82 -25.93 -0.81
N PHE A 330 -8.87 -25.66 -1.71
CA PHE A 330 -7.57 -26.34 -1.79
C PHE A 330 -6.55 -25.82 -0.76
N LEU A 331 -6.82 -24.70 -0.08
CA LEU A 331 -5.98 -24.16 0.98
C LEU A 331 -6.53 -24.52 2.37
N GLU A 332 -5.65 -24.63 3.34
CA GLU A 332 -5.97 -24.91 4.73
C GLU A 332 -6.05 -23.60 5.55
N THR A 333 -6.72 -23.66 6.70
CA THR A 333 -6.61 -22.56 7.68
C THR A 333 -5.17 -22.49 8.19
N PRO A 334 -4.52 -21.31 8.18
CA PRO A 334 -3.15 -21.19 8.61
C PRO A 334 -2.93 -21.68 10.04
N VAL A 335 -1.90 -22.49 10.24
CA VAL A 335 -1.43 -22.96 11.55
C VAL A 335 0.06 -22.71 11.60
N SER A 336 0.54 -22.07 12.66
CA SER A 336 1.98 -21.87 12.83
C SER A 336 2.70 -23.22 12.94
N PRO A 337 3.66 -23.53 12.08
CA PRO A 337 4.43 -24.78 12.19
C PRO A 337 5.37 -24.79 13.40
N VAL A 338 5.58 -23.63 14.02
CA VAL A 338 6.51 -23.44 15.15
C VAL A 338 5.80 -23.47 16.51
N THR A 339 4.64 -22.82 16.62
CA THR A 339 3.89 -22.66 17.88
C THR A 339 2.64 -23.56 17.94
N GLY A 340 2.13 -24.01 16.80
CA GLY A 340 0.85 -24.70 16.71
C GLY A 340 -0.36 -23.78 16.80
N THR A 341 -0.17 -22.47 16.86
CA THR A 341 -1.26 -21.49 16.90
C THR A 341 -2.05 -21.54 15.60
N ARG A 342 -3.37 -21.67 15.72
CA ARG A 342 -4.31 -21.62 14.59
C ARG A 342 -4.81 -20.20 14.40
N PHE A 343 -4.67 -19.68 13.18
CA PHE A 343 -5.09 -18.32 12.80
C PHE A 343 -6.46 -18.36 12.11
N ASP A 344 -7.49 -18.64 12.86
CA ASP A 344 -8.85 -18.86 12.36
C ASP A 344 -9.71 -17.59 12.24
N HIS A 345 -9.18 -16.43 12.66
CA HIS A 345 -9.77 -15.13 12.33
C HIS A 345 -9.77 -14.85 10.81
N ALA A 346 -8.87 -15.48 10.07
CA ALA A 346 -8.84 -15.50 8.62
C ALA A 346 -9.68 -16.66 8.03
N ALA A 347 -10.80 -17.00 8.65
CA ALA A 347 -11.58 -18.18 8.28
C ALA A 347 -12.08 -18.17 6.84
N SER A 348 -12.31 -17.00 6.25
CA SER A 348 -12.66 -16.84 4.84
C SER A 348 -11.44 -16.84 3.94
N THR A 349 -10.33 -16.24 4.38
CA THR A 349 -9.09 -16.19 3.62
C THR A 349 -8.08 -17.18 4.21
N LYS A 350 -7.40 -17.91 3.37
CA LYS A 350 -6.34 -18.85 3.79
C LYS A 350 -4.97 -18.17 3.78
N ALA A 351 -4.93 -16.94 4.26
CA ALA A 351 -3.74 -16.08 4.33
C ALA A 351 -3.54 -15.54 5.75
N ILE A 352 -2.28 -15.37 6.13
CA ILE A 352 -1.87 -14.72 7.38
C ILE A 352 -0.85 -13.64 7.06
N HIS A 353 -0.85 -12.55 7.80
CA HIS A 353 0.14 -11.49 7.68
C HIS A 353 1.41 -11.84 8.46
N ILE A 354 2.57 -11.48 7.91
CA ILE A 354 3.87 -11.74 8.55
C ILE A 354 3.96 -11.16 9.98
N CYS A 355 3.34 -10.01 10.26
CA CYS A 355 3.32 -9.43 11.61
C CYS A 355 2.46 -10.23 12.60
N GLU A 356 1.36 -10.85 12.15
CA GLU A 356 0.55 -11.74 13.01
C GLU A 356 1.36 -12.97 13.37
N PHE A 357 2.01 -13.56 12.37
CA PHE A 357 2.89 -14.71 12.53
C PHE A 357 4.06 -14.41 13.46
N THR A 358 4.76 -13.30 13.26
CA THR A 358 5.91 -12.87 14.07
C THR A 358 5.51 -12.50 15.49
N ALA A 359 4.38 -11.81 15.69
CA ALA A 359 3.88 -11.50 17.01
C ALA A 359 3.55 -12.77 17.82
N ASP A 360 3.01 -13.80 17.17
CA ASP A 360 2.77 -15.11 17.77
C ASP A 360 4.09 -15.78 18.22
N LEU A 361 5.11 -15.80 17.37
CA LEU A 361 6.43 -16.32 17.71
C LEU A 361 7.04 -15.64 18.94
N LEU A 362 6.97 -14.31 18.98
CA LEU A 362 7.48 -13.52 20.11
C LEU A 362 6.69 -13.77 21.41
N LYS A 363 5.37 -13.90 21.32
CA LYS A 363 4.52 -14.26 22.47
C LYS A 363 4.85 -15.63 23.05
N HIS A 364 5.29 -16.56 22.22
CA HIS A 364 5.70 -17.92 22.61
C HIS A 364 7.21 -18.05 22.84
N ASN A 365 7.97 -16.94 22.86
CA ASN A 365 9.43 -16.91 23.08
C ASN A 365 10.19 -17.84 22.10
N ARG A 366 9.80 -17.82 20.82
CA ARG A 366 10.43 -18.63 19.77
C ARG A 366 11.54 -17.89 19.01
N LEU A 367 11.80 -16.64 19.36
CA LEU A 367 12.88 -15.83 18.80
C LEU A 367 13.69 -15.24 19.95
N ALA A 368 14.99 -15.33 19.87
CA ALA A 368 15.92 -14.63 20.74
C ALA A 368 16.09 -13.20 20.23
N ILE A 369 15.89 -12.21 21.09
CA ILE A 369 15.86 -10.79 20.73
C ILE A 369 16.75 -10.00 21.67
N ASP A 370 17.63 -9.17 21.11
CA ASP A 370 18.40 -8.15 21.81
C ASP A 370 17.96 -6.75 21.31
N PRO A 371 17.07 -6.06 22.03
CA PRO A 371 16.62 -4.73 21.63
C PRO A 371 17.73 -3.67 21.74
N GLY A 372 18.82 -3.93 22.47
CA GLY A 372 19.97 -3.04 22.61
C GLY A 372 20.63 -2.71 21.27
N ARG A 373 20.56 -3.63 20.30
CA ARG A 373 21.05 -3.39 18.93
C ARG A 373 20.33 -2.24 18.20
N ASN A 374 19.17 -1.79 18.70
CA ASN A 374 18.41 -0.66 18.18
C ASN A 374 18.40 0.55 19.14
N ASP A 375 19.26 0.63 20.16
CA ASP A 375 19.24 1.69 21.19
C ASP A 375 19.56 3.09 20.65
N HIS A 376 20.19 3.19 19.48
CA HIS A 376 20.43 4.44 18.76
C HIS A 376 19.17 4.99 18.08
N LEU A 377 18.08 4.21 18.02
CA LEU A 377 16.85 4.56 17.35
C LEU A 377 15.76 4.97 18.35
N ASN A 378 15.24 6.18 18.18
CA ASN A 378 14.00 6.65 18.79
C ASN A 378 12.87 6.44 17.77
N VAL A 379 12.12 5.36 17.92
CA VAL A 379 11.19 4.88 16.89
C VAL A 379 9.78 5.40 17.12
N THR A 380 9.12 5.82 16.05
CA THR A 380 7.66 5.96 15.99
C THR A 380 7.09 5.06 14.89
N PHE A 381 5.76 4.87 14.87
CA PHE A 381 5.13 3.93 13.95
C PHE A 381 4.03 4.56 13.12
N HIS A 382 4.08 4.35 11.80
CA HIS A 382 3.00 4.68 10.88
C HIS A 382 2.06 3.49 10.69
N ASP A 383 0.85 3.62 11.20
CA ASP A 383 -0.24 2.69 10.85
C ASP A 383 -0.59 2.85 9.37
N SER A 384 -0.29 1.86 8.55
CA SER A 384 -0.76 1.87 7.16
C SER A 384 -2.29 1.82 7.11
N CYS A 385 -2.88 2.68 6.29
CA CYS A 385 -4.34 2.84 6.26
C CYS A 385 -5.09 1.53 5.91
N ASN A 386 -4.53 0.69 5.07
CA ASN A 386 -5.15 -0.58 4.70
C ASN A 386 -4.97 -1.66 5.77
N VAL A 387 -3.81 -1.73 6.41
CA VAL A 387 -3.55 -2.70 7.50
C VAL A 387 -4.36 -2.34 8.74
N ALA A 388 -4.27 -1.11 9.20
CA ALA A 388 -4.92 -0.66 10.43
C ALA A 388 -6.45 -0.48 10.23
N ARG A 389 -6.84 0.55 9.47
CA ARG A 389 -8.26 0.88 9.29
C ARG A 389 -9.02 -0.13 8.44
N GLY A 390 -8.35 -0.64 7.39
CA GLY A 390 -8.97 -1.59 6.47
C GLY A 390 -9.16 -2.98 7.07
N MET A 391 -8.16 -3.46 7.82
CA MET A 391 -8.08 -4.86 8.27
C MET A 391 -8.04 -5.04 9.79
N GLY A 392 -7.99 -3.96 10.57
CA GLY A 392 -8.04 -4.03 12.04
C GLY A 392 -6.76 -4.52 12.72
N MET A 393 -5.66 -4.68 11.99
CA MET A 393 -4.38 -5.07 12.57
C MET A 393 -3.71 -3.83 13.20
N LEU A 394 -3.85 -3.69 14.50
CA LEU A 394 -3.45 -2.49 15.25
C LEU A 394 -2.32 -2.75 16.24
N ASP A 395 -2.27 -3.94 16.83
CA ASP A 395 -1.43 -4.23 17.98
C ASP A 395 -0.21 -5.09 17.63
N GLU A 396 -0.29 -5.96 16.64
CA GLU A 396 0.78 -6.88 16.26
C GLU A 396 2.08 -6.16 15.84
N PRO A 397 2.04 -5.15 14.95
CA PRO A 397 3.25 -4.41 14.58
C PRO A 397 3.87 -3.68 15.77
N ARG A 398 3.03 -3.08 16.63
CA ARG A 398 3.47 -2.39 17.84
C ARG A 398 4.12 -3.34 18.84
N TYR A 399 3.56 -4.55 18.96
CA TYR A 399 4.13 -5.57 19.83
C TYR A 399 5.52 -5.98 19.36
N ILE A 400 5.71 -6.18 18.06
CA ILE A 400 7.02 -6.50 17.48
C ILE A 400 8.02 -5.37 17.72
N ILE A 401 7.65 -4.12 17.38
CA ILE A 401 8.53 -2.95 17.56
C ILE A 401 8.95 -2.80 19.03
N LYS A 402 8.01 -2.93 19.98
CA LYS A 402 8.29 -2.82 21.42
C LYS A 402 9.14 -3.97 21.96
N LYS A 403 9.25 -5.09 21.25
CA LYS A 403 10.18 -6.18 21.56
C LYS A 403 11.55 -5.97 20.94
N ALA A 404 11.58 -5.36 19.74
CA ALA A 404 12.81 -5.12 19.01
C ALA A 404 13.51 -3.80 19.39
N CYS A 405 12.83 -2.85 20.03
CA CYS A 405 13.35 -1.51 20.34
C CYS A 405 13.01 -1.11 21.78
N ASN A 406 13.98 -0.52 22.49
CA ASN A 406 13.77 0.02 23.83
C ASN A 406 13.07 1.38 23.82
N HIS A 407 13.20 2.16 22.74
CA HIS A 407 12.69 3.51 22.62
C HIS A 407 11.60 3.61 21.55
N PHE A 408 10.32 3.55 21.97
CA PHE A 408 9.16 3.64 21.11
C PHE A 408 8.19 4.72 21.58
N TYR A 409 7.80 5.63 20.68
CA TYR A 409 6.96 6.79 20.96
C TYR A 409 5.76 6.84 20.01
N GLU A 410 4.54 6.85 20.55
CA GLU A 410 3.31 6.99 19.77
C GLU A 410 3.10 8.42 19.29
N MET A 411 2.64 8.57 18.07
CA MET A 411 2.14 9.84 17.55
C MET A 411 0.82 10.24 18.26
N PRO A 412 0.31 11.49 18.08
CA PRO A 412 -0.96 11.91 18.67
C PRO A 412 -2.12 10.95 18.39
N GLU A 413 -2.94 10.66 19.40
CA GLU A 413 -4.01 9.63 19.36
C GLU A 413 -4.97 9.79 18.17
N GLU A 414 -5.28 11.01 17.77
CA GLU A 414 -6.15 11.30 16.64
C GLU A 414 -5.51 11.03 15.27
N THR A 415 -4.24 10.61 15.26
CA THR A 415 -3.46 10.37 14.03
C THR A 415 -2.93 8.94 13.90
N ILE A 416 -3.24 8.04 14.84
CA ILE A 416 -2.77 6.66 14.88
C ILE A 416 -3.92 5.66 14.74
N ARG A 417 -3.56 4.40 14.67
CA ARG A 417 -4.49 3.27 14.58
C ARG A 417 -5.48 3.47 13.43
N GLU A 418 -6.77 3.19 13.63
CA GLU A 418 -7.80 3.40 12.61
C GLU A 418 -7.96 4.85 12.18
N ARG A 419 -7.53 5.82 13.00
CA ARG A 419 -7.57 7.26 12.70
C ARG A 419 -6.37 7.76 11.91
N THR A 420 -5.46 6.88 11.55
CA THR A 420 -4.21 7.22 10.84
C THR A 420 -4.43 8.12 9.63
N PHE A 421 -3.52 9.07 9.40
CA PHE A 421 -3.43 9.78 8.13
C PHE A 421 -2.72 8.94 7.07
N CYS A 422 -3.05 9.16 5.81
CA CYS A 422 -2.40 8.51 4.69
C CYS A 422 -0.97 9.04 4.47
N CYS A 423 -0.10 8.21 3.90
CA CYS A 423 1.22 8.61 3.42
C CYS A 423 1.18 9.59 2.24
N GLY A 424 0.03 9.76 1.59
CA GLY A 424 -0.12 10.61 0.42
C GLY A 424 0.16 9.91 -0.92
N SER A 425 0.59 8.66 -0.91
CA SER A 425 1.13 7.97 -2.10
C SER A 425 0.38 6.70 -2.51
N GLY A 426 -0.67 6.33 -1.79
CA GLY A 426 -1.47 5.14 -2.12
C GLY A 426 -2.23 5.24 -3.44
N ALA A 427 -2.85 4.12 -3.85
CA ALA A 427 -3.68 4.00 -5.05
C ALA A 427 -2.99 4.46 -6.36
N GLY A 428 -1.70 4.12 -6.50
CA GLY A 428 -0.91 4.39 -7.69
C GLY A 428 -0.18 5.74 -7.71
N LEU A 429 -0.47 6.67 -6.81
CA LEU A 429 0.14 8.01 -6.81
C LEU A 429 1.65 8.01 -6.54
N HIS A 430 2.19 6.98 -5.89
CA HIS A 430 3.63 6.88 -5.65
C HIS A 430 4.44 6.84 -6.93
N ALA A 431 3.97 6.13 -7.93
CA ALA A 431 4.66 5.98 -9.21
C ALA A 431 4.48 7.20 -10.12
N GLY A 432 3.65 8.17 -9.74
CA GLY A 432 3.43 9.38 -10.51
C GLY A 432 4.59 10.37 -10.44
N GLU A 433 4.79 11.12 -11.50
CA GLU A 433 5.83 12.15 -11.60
C GLU A 433 5.52 13.40 -10.78
N ASP A 434 4.27 13.53 -10.29
CA ASP A 434 3.83 14.71 -9.55
C ASP A 434 4.24 14.65 -8.07
N MET A 435 5.50 14.96 -7.84
CA MET A 435 6.10 14.99 -6.51
C MET A 435 5.38 15.99 -5.60
N GLU A 436 4.99 17.15 -6.10
CA GLU A 436 4.32 18.17 -5.30
C GLU A 436 2.96 17.71 -4.78
N LEU A 437 2.20 16.97 -5.59
CA LEU A 437 0.94 16.36 -5.17
C LEU A 437 1.15 15.41 -3.99
N ARG A 438 2.17 14.55 -4.07
CA ARG A 438 2.54 13.62 -2.99
C ARG A 438 2.96 14.35 -1.72
N MET A 439 3.81 15.40 -1.85
CA MET A 439 4.24 16.23 -0.72
C MET A 439 3.05 16.86 -0.01
N ARG A 440 2.10 17.41 -0.74
CA ARG A 440 0.87 17.96 -0.17
C ARG A 440 0.00 16.88 0.47
N GLY A 441 -0.17 15.74 -0.21
CA GLY A 441 -0.95 14.61 0.29
C GLY A 441 -0.39 14.02 1.58
N GLY A 442 0.93 13.96 1.73
CA GLY A 442 1.62 13.44 2.90
C GLY A 442 1.74 14.41 4.09
N PHE A 443 1.47 15.70 3.87
CA PHE A 443 1.68 16.75 4.88
C PHE A 443 1.05 16.44 6.25
N ALA A 444 -0.20 15.99 6.28
CA ALA A 444 -0.90 15.71 7.53
C ALA A 444 -0.21 14.61 8.36
N ARG A 445 0.34 13.59 7.70
CA ARG A 445 1.12 12.52 8.34
C ARG A 445 2.49 13.04 8.79
N ALA A 446 3.19 13.73 7.93
CA ALA A 446 4.49 14.30 8.24
C ALA A 446 4.43 15.26 9.44
N ASN A 447 3.34 16.04 9.55
CA ASN A 447 3.14 16.91 10.71
C ASN A 447 2.95 16.16 12.03
N ALA A 448 2.31 14.97 12.00
CA ALA A 448 2.22 14.11 13.18
C ALA A 448 3.59 13.50 13.57
N VAL A 449 4.43 13.16 12.59
CA VAL A 449 5.82 12.72 12.84
C VAL A 449 6.66 13.85 13.44
N ARG A 450 6.58 15.06 12.88
CA ARG A 450 7.26 16.24 13.44
C ARG A 450 6.93 16.47 14.90
N HIS A 451 5.67 16.28 15.28
CA HIS A 451 5.23 16.49 16.66
C HIS A 451 5.97 15.59 17.66
N VAL A 452 6.21 14.31 17.30
CA VAL A 452 6.95 13.39 18.18
C VAL A 452 8.46 13.52 18.03
N ARG A 453 8.97 13.87 16.84
CA ARG A 453 10.38 14.24 16.65
C ARG A 453 10.78 15.38 17.58
N ASP A 454 10.02 16.46 17.57
CA ASP A 454 10.33 17.65 18.35
C ASP A 454 10.22 17.43 19.87
N ARG A 455 9.42 16.45 20.31
CA ARG A 455 9.22 16.13 21.74
C ARG A 455 10.12 15.04 22.30
N HIS A 456 10.39 14.04 21.49
CA HIS A 456 11.05 12.80 21.92
C HIS A 456 12.30 12.48 21.09
N GLN A 457 12.74 13.43 20.26
CA GLN A 457 13.91 13.24 19.38
C GLN A 457 13.78 11.97 18.52
N VAL A 458 12.55 11.69 18.06
CA VAL A 458 12.31 10.57 17.14
C VAL A 458 13.13 10.75 15.88
N ASN A 459 13.96 9.76 15.56
CA ASN A 459 14.83 9.73 14.39
C ASN A 459 14.48 8.62 13.41
N MET A 460 13.50 7.73 13.75
CA MET A 460 13.13 6.62 12.88
C MET A 460 11.60 6.44 12.83
N LEU A 461 11.05 6.37 11.60
CA LEU A 461 9.65 6.08 11.31
C LEU A 461 9.52 4.63 10.80
N ALA A 462 9.00 3.75 11.62
CA ALA A 462 8.68 2.38 11.21
C ALA A 462 7.38 2.33 10.40
N CYS A 463 7.36 1.57 9.31
CA CYS A 463 6.25 1.43 8.36
C CYS A 463 5.98 -0.04 8.05
N ILE A 464 4.69 -0.39 7.92
CA ILE A 464 4.21 -1.75 7.63
C ILE A 464 3.70 -1.91 6.18
N CYS A 465 4.06 -1.01 5.28
CA CYS A 465 3.61 -1.06 3.90
C CYS A 465 4.74 -0.66 2.95
N ALA A 466 4.95 -1.43 1.91
CA ALA A 466 5.98 -1.15 0.90
C ALA A 466 5.84 0.24 0.26
N ILE A 467 4.59 0.69 -0.01
CA ILE A 467 4.34 2.05 -0.53
C ILE A 467 4.72 3.13 0.49
N ASP A 468 4.50 2.88 1.77
CA ASP A 468 4.88 3.83 2.82
C ASP A 468 6.42 3.94 2.90
N ARG A 469 7.13 2.81 2.89
CA ARG A 469 8.60 2.77 2.86
C ARG A 469 9.18 3.46 1.64
N ALA A 470 8.59 3.27 0.48
CA ALA A 470 9.04 3.92 -0.75
C ALA A 470 8.73 5.45 -0.79
N ALA A 471 7.65 5.89 -0.14
CA ALA A 471 7.19 7.28 -0.22
C ALA A 471 7.75 8.18 0.88
N PHE A 472 7.90 7.65 2.09
CA PHE A 472 8.29 8.45 3.24
C PHE A 472 9.72 8.98 3.22
N PRO A 473 10.75 8.34 2.65
CA PRO A 473 12.08 8.94 2.63
C PRO A 473 12.06 10.37 2.07
N THR A 474 11.54 10.56 0.87
CA THR A 474 11.42 11.89 0.26
C THR A 474 10.47 12.82 1.04
N LEU A 475 9.38 12.27 1.60
CA LEU A 475 8.43 13.05 2.38
C LEU A 475 9.04 13.55 3.70
N MET A 476 9.82 12.69 4.38
CA MET A 476 10.49 13.04 5.63
C MET A 476 11.63 14.04 5.37
N GLU A 477 12.44 13.84 4.35
CA GLU A 477 13.49 14.78 3.95
C GLU A 477 12.93 16.21 3.80
N TYR A 478 11.73 16.35 3.22
CA TYR A 478 11.11 17.65 3.00
C TYR A 478 10.40 18.23 4.24
N TRP A 479 9.62 17.40 4.96
CA TRP A 479 8.74 17.88 6.02
C TRP A 479 9.27 17.66 7.44
N ALA A 480 10.04 16.63 7.66
CA ALA A 480 10.55 16.19 8.95
C ALA A 480 12.00 15.67 8.78
N PRO A 481 12.94 16.53 8.35
CA PRO A 481 14.33 16.11 8.14
C PRO A 481 14.88 15.46 9.42
N GLU A 482 15.89 14.59 9.25
CA GLU A 482 16.52 13.79 10.30
C GLU A 482 15.68 12.59 10.77
N VAL A 483 14.49 12.34 10.19
CA VAL A 483 13.72 11.13 10.47
C VAL A 483 13.91 10.13 9.34
N GLY A 484 14.63 9.04 9.62
CA GLY A 484 14.77 7.91 8.73
C GLY A 484 13.48 7.08 8.61
N VAL A 485 13.48 6.14 7.66
CA VAL A 485 12.33 5.26 7.40
C VAL A 485 12.79 3.81 7.42
N THR A 486 12.02 2.93 8.06
CA THR A 486 12.34 1.51 8.24
C THR A 486 11.08 0.64 8.14
N GLY A 487 11.28 -0.67 7.93
CA GLY A 487 10.23 -1.69 8.08
C GLY A 487 10.17 -2.26 9.49
N VAL A 488 9.07 -2.93 9.82
CA VAL A 488 8.94 -3.61 11.13
C VAL A 488 9.89 -4.80 11.21
N HIS A 489 10.00 -5.58 10.12
CA HIS A 489 10.91 -6.73 10.08
C HIS A 489 12.39 -6.35 9.89
N GLU A 490 12.69 -5.15 9.46
CA GLU A 490 14.03 -4.60 9.50
C GLU A 490 14.49 -4.36 10.96
N LEU A 491 13.67 -3.69 11.77
CA LEU A 491 13.94 -3.52 13.21
C LEU A 491 14.06 -4.87 13.95
N LEU A 492 13.20 -5.82 13.60
CA LEU A 492 13.26 -7.17 14.13
C LEU A 492 14.57 -7.86 13.75
N ALA A 493 15.00 -7.76 12.50
CA ALA A 493 16.22 -8.38 12.01
C ALA A 493 17.48 -7.85 12.70
N ASN A 494 17.50 -6.55 12.99
CA ASN A 494 18.57 -5.97 13.81
C ASN A 494 18.62 -6.59 15.21
N ALA A 495 17.46 -6.66 15.87
CA ALA A 495 17.37 -7.17 17.25
C ALA A 495 17.44 -8.70 17.34
N MET A 496 17.16 -9.44 16.28
CA MET A 496 17.13 -10.91 16.30
C MET A 496 18.54 -11.49 16.41
N ILE A 497 18.71 -12.43 17.36
CA ILE A 497 19.91 -13.23 17.52
C ILE A 497 19.69 -14.55 16.77
N MET A 498 20.49 -14.80 15.74
CA MET A 498 20.40 -16.02 14.94
C MET A 498 21.31 -17.11 15.48
N ASP A 499 20.89 -18.36 15.32
CA ASP A 499 21.70 -19.51 15.69
C ASP A 499 22.98 -19.56 14.82
N ASN A 500 24.14 -19.63 15.44
CA ASN A 500 25.46 -19.65 14.80
C ASN A 500 25.85 -18.37 14.05
N GLU A 501 25.21 -17.23 14.32
CA GLU A 501 25.70 -15.97 13.78
C GLU A 501 27.11 -15.65 14.33
N LYS A 502 27.96 -15.03 13.49
CA LYS A 502 29.22 -14.45 13.97
C LYS A 502 28.91 -13.28 14.92
N GLU A 503 29.91 -12.84 15.68
CA GLU A 503 29.81 -11.61 16.45
C GLU A 503 29.36 -10.48 15.51
N ARG A 504 28.18 -9.91 15.79
CA ARG A 504 27.54 -8.97 14.89
C ARG A 504 27.96 -7.56 15.22
N THR A 505 28.71 -6.95 14.33
CA THR A 505 29.20 -5.56 14.45
C THR A 505 28.44 -4.56 13.60
N LEU A 506 27.67 -5.05 12.62
CA LEU A 506 26.90 -4.25 11.68
C LEU A 506 25.40 -4.48 11.85
N ASP A 507 24.64 -3.43 11.66
CA ASP A 507 23.19 -3.55 11.51
C ASP A 507 22.84 -4.14 10.12
N ILE A 508 21.54 -4.27 9.80
CA ILE A 508 21.09 -4.85 8.54
C ILE A 508 21.33 -3.93 7.33
N ARG A 509 21.66 -2.65 7.56
CA ARG A 509 22.05 -1.68 6.51
C ARG A 509 23.55 -1.69 6.27
N GLY A 510 24.32 -2.43 7.04
CA GLY A 510 25.77 -2.43 7.00
C GLY A 510 26.40 -1.27 7.78
N GLU A 511 25.65 -0.60 8.65
CA GLU A 511 26.14 0.46 9.54
C GLU A 511 26.63 -0.14 10.85
N GLU A 512 27.66 0.46 11.45
CA GLU A 512 28.21 -0.03 12.73
C GLU A 512 27.18 0.05 13.87
N LEU A 513 27.04 -1.05 14.63
CA LEU A 513 26.18 -1.07 15.80
C LEU A 513 26.78 -0.21 16.92
N PRO A 514 25.97 0.59 17.63
CA PRO A 514 26.46 1.48 18.68
C PRO A 514 27.10 0.69 19.82
N GLY A 515 28.19 1.25 20.38
CA GLY A 515 28.90 0.70 21.53
C GLY A 515 29.95 -0.37 21.23
N LEU A 516 30.26 -0.60 19.95
CA LEU A 516 31.31 -1.52 19.50
C LEU A 516 32.55 -0.77 18.97
N ASP A 517 32.84 0.44 19.46
CA ASP A 517 34.02 1.18 19.07
C ASP A 517 35.30 0.47 19.60
N PRO A 518 36.15 -0.10 18.72
CA PRO A 518 37.36 -0.84 19.15
C PRO A 518 38.43 0.06 19.78
N GLU A 519 38.26 1.37 19.78
CA GLU A 519 39.23 2.32 20.32
C GLU A 519 39.06 2.61 21.81
N ASP A 520 37.92 2.29 22.43
CA ASP A 520 37.67 2.59 23.86
C ASP A 520 38.34 1.58 24.79
N ASP A 521 38.80 0.41 24.32
CA ASP A 521 39.45 -0.63 25.12
C ASP A 521 40.99 -0.43 25.25
N ARG A 522 41.54 0.67 24.69
CA ARG A 522 43.00 0.95 24.77
C ARG A 522 43.42 2.01 25.79
N SER A 523 42.49 2.54 26.57
CA SER A 523 42.80 3.63 27.53
C SER A 523 43.03 3.17 29.00
N GLU A 524 42.95 1.88 29.33
CA GLU A 524 43.19 1.43 30.71
C GLU A 524 44.46 0.58 30.95
N GLU A 525 45.31 0.36 29.93
CA GLU A 525 46.60 -0.24 30.16
C GLU A 525 47.75 0.75 29.92
N GLY A 526 48.12 1.48 30.96
CA GLY A 526 49.41 2.15 30.90
C GLY A 526 49.58 3.45 31.66
N GLU A 527 49.37 3.48 32.96
CA GLU A 527 50.19 4.35 33.82
C GLU A 527 50.29 3.72 35.22
N GLY A 528 51.23 2.84 35.33
CA GLY A 528 51.64 2.24 36.60
C GLY A 528 53.11 1.89 36.55
N SER A 529 53.99 2.86 36.75
CA SER A 529 55.34 2.66 37.29
C SER A 529 55.90 3.97 37.81
#